data_6bf5948947f012498811d711bad9e62c
#
_entry.id   6bf5948947f012498811d711bad9e62c
#
_cell.length_a   1.000
_cell.length_b   1.000
_cell.length_c   1.000
_cell.angle_alpha   90.00
_cell.angle_beta   90.00
_cell.angle_gamma   90.00
#
_symmetry.space_group_name_H-M   'P 1'
#
loop_
_entity.id
_entity.type
_entity.pdbx_description
1 polymer ?
#
loop_
_entity_poly.entity_id
_entity_poly.type
_entity_poly.pdbx_seq_one_letter_code
_entity_poly.pdbx_strand_id
1 'polypeptide(L)'
;MEVFVSAVGFGLVTASLLAICAVGFTLQFSVTNVLNLAFGSVMTGAGFIAYGLNQAGMNIWLAMVIAALGGGVISVLLNTLLYGPFIRHGMTLFGMVIVTISTAVISDHVIEAAVGPSFFAYNAPTGKALHFSDFLLTRQDLTVIGIAVVVTTITQLVLQRTRLGKSMRGLSVNAPLARACGIPTRRVVALAWFGSGVLAGIGGVALFLETSTFSATTGSDFLIVIIAAAVVGGIGSARGAVLGALVVGIVTEVGAAYWNPELKDVLAFGVLIVVLLVRPQGLFSQLATERAVVG
;
A
#
# COMPACT_ATOMS: atom_id res chain seq x y z
N MET A 1 -27.43 2.63 -16.94
CA MET A 1 -27.36 2.40 -15.48
C MET A 1 -26.49 1.18 -15.16
N GLU A 2 -26.56 0.10 -15.94
CA GLU A 2 -25.74 -1.12 -15.79
C GLU A 2 -24.22 -0.85 -15.82
N VAL A 3 -23.74 -0.02 -16.75
CA VAL A 3 -22.30 0.34 -16.85
C VAL A 3 -21.80 1.04 -15.58
N PHE A 4 -22.60 1.94 -15.01
CA PHE A 4 -22.24 2.64 -13.77
C PHE A 4 -22.16 1.67 -12.59
N VAL A 5 -23.13 0.78 -12.46
CA VAL A 5 -23.19 -0.21 -11.36
C VAL A 5 -22.00 -1.16 -11.45
N SER A 6 -21.69 -1.68 -12.64
CA SER A 6 -20.51 -2.52 -12.88
C SER A 6 -19.20 -1.77 -12.58
N ALA A 7 -19.08 -0.51 -13.01
CA ALA A 7 -17.90 0.32 -12.76
C ALA A 7 -17.69 0.59 -11.27
N VAL A 8 -18.76 0.81 -10.50
CA VAL A 8 -18.68 0.94 -9.03
C VAL A 8 -18.26 -0.39 -8.39
N GLY A 9 -18.71 -1.53 -8.92
CA GLY A 9 -18.29 -2.86 -8.46
C GLY A 9 -16.78 -3.06 -8.61
N PHE A 10 -16.24 -2.82 -9.80
CA PHE A 10 -14.78 -2.87 -10.04
C PHE A 10 -14.05 -1.79 -9.23
N GLY A 11 -14.66 -0.60 -9.06
CA GLY A 11 -14.13 0.46 -8.21
C GLY A 11 -13.96 0.05 -6.75
N LEU A 12 -14.85 -0.80 -6.21
CA LEU A 12 -14.70 -1.35 -4.87
C LEU A 12 -13.57 -2.38 -4.78
N VAL A 13 -13.32 -3.16 -5.82
CA VAL A 13 -12.17 -4.09 -5.86
C VAL A 13 -10.87 -3.30 -5.86
N THR A 14 -10.72 -2.35 -6.79
CA THR A 14 -9.55 -1.46 -6.89
C THR A 14 -9.36 -0.66 -5.59
N ALA A 15 -10.44 -0.11 -5.01
CA ALA A 15 -10.40 0.59 -3.73
C ALA A 15 -9.92 -0.31 -2.58
N SER A 16 -10.29 -1.59 -2.59
CA SER A 16 -9.86 -2.56 -1.58
C SER A 16 -8.36 -2.85 -1.66
N LEU A 17 -7.82 -3.01 -2.86
CA LEU A 17 -6.38 -3.13 -3.10
C LEU A 17 -5.63 -1.88 -2.63
N LEU A 18 -6.10 -0.71 -3.08
CA LEU A 18 -5.53 0.56 -2.69
C LEU A 18 -5.58 0.77 -1.18
N ALA A 19 -6.64 0.34 -0.50
CA ALA A 19 -6.77 0.49 0.94
C ALA A 19 -5.71 -0.29 1.70
N ILE A 20 -5.43 -1.56 1.33
CA ILE A 20 -4.37 -2.36 1.94
C ILE A 20 -3.02 -1.66 1.77
N CYS A 21 -2.70 -1.28 0.53
CA CYS A 21 -1.42 -0.69 0.16
C CYS A 21 -1.23 0.70 0.77
N ALA A 22 -2.25 1.57 0.70
CA ALA A 22 -2.20 2.93 1.24
C ALA A 22 -2.09 2.93 2.77
N VAL A 23 -2.76 2.01 3.47
CA VAL A 23 -2.60 1.82 4.92
C VAL A 23 -1.18 1.37 5.25
N GLY A 24 -0.61 0.42 4.49
CA GLY A 24 0.77 -0.04 4.66
C GLY A 24 1.78 1.09 4.44
N PHE A 25 1.64 1.84 3.35
CA PHE A 25 2.47 2.99 3.03
C PHE A 25 2.39 4.08 4.12
N THR A 26 1.17 4.43 4.51
CA THR A 26 0.90 5.44 5.55
C THR A 26 1.43 5.03 6.92
N LEU A 27 1.35 3.75 7.28
CA LEU A 27 1.89 3.21 8.53
C LEU A 27 3.39 3.45 8.63
N GLN A 28 4.14 3.14 7.59
CA GLN A 28 5.58 3.34 7.52
C GLN A 28 5.94 4.83 7.58
N PHE A 29 5.26 5.64 6.78
CA PHE A 29 5.47 7.09 6.73
C PHE A 29 5.20 7.74 8.08
N SER A 30 4.11 7.39 8.76
CA SER A 30 3.73 7.99 10.05
C SER A 30 4.78 7.81 11.16
N VAL A 31 5.55 6.72 11.12
CA VAL A 31 6.54 6.40 12.15
C VAL A 31 7.93 6.93 11.82
N THR A 32 8.31 6.95 10.54
CA THR A 32 9.66 7.30 10.11
C THR A 32 9.77 8.63 9.38
N ASN A 33 8.64 9.19 8.96
CA ASN A 33 8.57 10.38 8.08
C ASN A 33 9.41 10.21 6.79
N VAL A 34 9.61 8.97 6.34
CA VAL A 34 10.32 8.62 5.11
C VAL A 34 9.31 8.26 4.04
N LEU A 35 9.34 8.98 2.93
CA LEU A 35 8.59 8.66 1.74
C LEU A 35 9.31 7.50 1.02
N ASN A 36 8.87 6.28 1.27
CA ASN A 36 9.51 5.09 0.70
C ASN A 36 8.97 4.78 -0.69
N LEU A 37 9.65 5.26 -1.72
CA LEU A 37 9.29 4.99 -3.12
C LEU A 37 9.64 3.56 -3.57
N ALA A 38 10.44 2.81 -2.79
CA ALA A 38 10.64 1.39 -3.02
C ALA A 38 9.54 0.49 -2.43
N PHE A 39 8.44 1.07 -1.91
CA PHE A 39 7.31 0.29 -1.41
C PHE A 39 6.68 -0.58 -2.51
N GLY A 40 6.58 -0.05 -3.75
CA GLY A 40 6.13 -0.80 -4.92
C GLY A 40 7.02 -1.98 -5.26
N SER A 41 8.35 -1.81 -5.20
CA SER A 41 9.30 -2.91 -5.41
C SER A 41 9.19 -3.99 -4.32
N VAL A 42 8.87 -3.63 -3.07
CA VAL A 42 8.56 -4.61 -2.00
C VAL A 42 7.30 -5.39 -2.33
N MET A 43 6.26 -4.73 -2.87
CA MET A 43 5.04 -5.40 -3.36
C MET A 43 5.37 -6.40 -4.46
N THR A 44 6.15 -5.97 -5.47
CA THR A 44 6.59 -6.81 -6.57
C THR A 44 7.41 -8.01 -6.07
N GLY A 45 8.39 -7.78 -5.21
CA GLY A 45 9.22 -8.85 -4.64
C GLY A 45 8.40 -9.88 -3.86
N ALA A 46 7.45 -9.45 -3.05
CA ALA A 46 6.53 -10.34 -2.36
C ALA A 46 5.62 -11.09 -3.35
N GLY A 47 5.11 -10.42 -4.39
CA GLY A 47 4.34 -11.05 -5.46
C GLY A 47 5.11 -12.16 -6.18
N PHE A 48 6.41 -11.97 -6.47
CA PHE A 48 7.24 -13.01 -7.05
C PHE A 48 7.56 -14.15 -6.08
N ILE A 49 7.66 -13.91 -4.77
CA ILE A 49 7.72 -15.00 -3.77
C ILE A 49 6.47 -15.85 -3.86
N ALA A 50 5.26 -15.24 -3.92
CA ALA A 50 4.01 -15.97 -4.10
C ALA A 50 3.98 -16.73 -5.44
N TYR A 51 4.51 -16.13 -6.51
CA TYR A 51 4.62 -16.77 -7.82
C TYR A 51 5.45 -18.05 -7.78
N GLY A 52 6.64 -18.00 -7.20
CA GLY A 52 7.50 -19.17 -7.07
C GLY A 52 6.83 -20.30 -6.28
N LEU A 53 6.13 -19.98 -5.17
CA LEU A 53 5.40 -20.95 -4.37
C LEU A 53 4.19 -21.53 -5.13
N ASN A 54 3.49 -20.69 -5.89
CA ASN A 54 2.32 -21.10 -6.68
C ASN A 54 2.73 -22.02 -7.84
N GLN A 55 3.85 -21.74 -8.51
CA GLN A 55 4.41 -22.62 -9.55
C GLN A 55 4.89 -23.97 -8.97
N ALA A 56 5.30 -24.00 -7.71
CA ALA A 56 5.60 -25.22 -6.99
C ALA A 56 4.34 -26.03 -6.55
N GLY A 57 3.15 -25.57 -6.97
CA GLY A 57 1.88 -26.26 -6.68
C GLY A 57 1.18 -25.84 -5.38
N MET A 58 1.69 -24.80 -4.69
CA MET A 58 1.04 -24.29 -3.49
C MET A 58 -0.20 -23.48 -3.84
N ASN A 59 -1.24 -23.60 -3.00
CA ASN A 59 -2.44 -22.78 -3.11
C ASN A 59 -2.08 -21.29 -2.97
N ILE A 60 -2.61 -20.44 -3.87
CA ILE A 60 -2.28 -19.02 -3.95
C ILE A 60 -2.56 -18.26 -2.65
N TRP A 61 -3.59 -18.64 -1.88
CA TRP A 61 -3.93 -18.00 -0.62
C TRP A 61 -2.90 -18.31 0.49
N LEU A 62 -2.34 -19.52 0.51
CA LEU A 62 -1.23 -19.87 1.40
C LEU A 62 0.06 -19.20 0.96
N ALA A 63 0.31 -19.17 -0.34
CA ALA A 63 1.45 -18.45 -0.92
C ALA A 63 1.39 -16.96 -0.58
N MET A 64 0.21 -16.32 -0.59
CA MET A 64 -0.01 -14.93 -0.17
C MET A 64 0.43 -14.68 1.28
N VAL A 65 0.11 -15.59 2.21
CA VAL A 65 0.53 -15.44 3.62
C VAL A 65 2.04 -15.49 3.76
N ILE A 66 2.71 -16.43 3.07
CA ILE A 66 4.18 -16.55 3.11
C ILE A 66 4.82 -15.33 2.43
N ALA A 67 4.30 -14.92 1.29
CA ALA A 67 4.75 -13.73 0.57
C ALA A 67 4.59 -12.44 1.41
N ALA A 68 3.48 -12.32 2.14
CA ALA A 68 3.26 -11.21 3.06
C ALA A 68 4.33 -11.15 4.17
N LEU A 69 4.66 -12.30 4.77
CA LEU A 69 5.74 -12.38 5.76
C LEU A 69 7.11 -12.06 5.12
N GLY A 70 7.35 -12.56 3.90
CA GLY A 70 8.54 -12.22 3.10
C GLY A 70 8.65 -10.72 2.82
N GLY A 71 7.57 -10.07 2.41
CA GLY A 71 7.51 -8.61 2.23
C GLY A 71 7.81 -7.86 3.53
N GLY A 72 7.29 -8.36 4.67
CA GLY A 72 7.62 -7.84 6.00
C GLY A 72 9.12 -7.91 6.30
N VAL A 73 9.76 -9.04 6.03
CA VAL A 73 11.20 -9.23 6.24
C VAL A 73 12.01 -8.32 5.31
N ILE A 74 11.68 -8.28 4.02
CA ILE A 74 12.33 -7.39 3.04
C ILE A 74 12.26 -5.94 3.50
N SER A 75 11.08 -5.49 3.92
CA SER A 75 10.86 -4.12 4.40
C SER A 75 11.72 -3.78 5.62
N VAL A 76 11.83 -4.69 6.61
CA VAL A 76 12.71 -4.51 7.77
C VAL A 76 14.19 -4.48 7.38
N LEU A 77 14.60 -5.35 6.44
CA LEU A 77 15.98 -5.36 5.93
C LEU A 77 16.32 -4.04 5.24
N LEU A 78 15.45 -3.54 4.37
CA LEU A 78 15.63 -2.22 3.73
C LEU A 78 15.77 -1.10 4.77
N ASN A 79 14.90 -1.10 5.79
CA ASN A 79 14.98 -0.09 6.83
C ASN A 79 16.28 -0.20 7.66
N THR A 80 16.68 -1.40 8.05
CA THR A 80 17.80 -1.57 8.97
C THR A 80 19.15 -1.46 8.29
N LEU A 81 19.30 -2.05 7.11
CA LEU A 81 20.58 -2.14 6.41
C LEU A 81 20.81 -0.94 5.49
N LEU A 82 19.76 -0.45 4.84
CA LEU A 82 19.90 0.62 3.85
C LEU A 82 19.53 1.98 4.43
N TYR A 83 18.29 2.19 4.86
CA TYR A 83 17.81 3.52 5.26
C TYR A 83 18.30 3.96 6.63
N GLY A 84 18.46 3.03 7.58
CA GLY A 84 18.89 3.32 8.93
C GLY A 84 20.24 4.04 9.03
N PRO A 85 21.28 3.64 8.29
CA PRO A 85 22.55 4.37 8.23
C PRO A 85 22.37 5.82 7.76
N PHE A 86 21.65 6.06 6.66
CA PHE A 86 21.44 7.40 6.13
C PHE A 86 20.68 8.31 7.10
N ILE A 87 19.64 7.78 7.75
CA ILE A 87 18.89 8.53 8.78
C ILE A 87 19.79 8.91 9.97
N ARG A 88 20.68 7.99 10.39
CA ARG A 88 21.62 8.25 11.51
C ARG A 88 22.66 9.31 11.18
N HIS A 89 23.07 9.40 9.92
CA HIS A 89 24.00 10.45 9.45
C HIS A 89 23.31 11.79 9.19
N GLY A 90 22.03 11.93 9.57
CA GLY A 90 21.31 13.21 9.48
C GLY A 90 20.93 13.63 8.06
N MET A 91 20.75 12.64 7.14
CA MET A 91 20.35 12.95 5.77
C MET A 91 19.01 13.71 5.75
N THR A 92 18.92 14.72 4.88
CA THR A 92 17.71 15.52 4.71
C THR A 92 16.56 14.69 4.12
N LEU A 93 15.32 15.17 4.29
CA LEU A 93 14.14 14.52 3.70
C LEU A 93 14.29 14.34 2.18
N PHE A 94 14.80 15.35 1.48
CA PHE A 94 15.06 15.27 0.04
C PHE A 94 16.12 14.21 -0.31
N GLY A 95 17.20 14.14 0.46
CA GLY A 95 18.20 13.09 0.30
C GLY A 95 17.61 11.69 0.50
N MET A 96 16.73 11.52 1.48
CA MET A 96 16.03 10.24 1.70
C MET A 96 15.12 9.86 0.53
N VAL A 97 14.47 10.81 -0.11
CA VAL A 97 13.66 10.55 -1.34
C VAL A 97 14.56 10.01 -2.46
N ILE A 98 15.74 10.61 -2.67
CA ILE A 98 16.70 10.12 -3.68
C ILE A 98 17.14 8.67 -3.36
N VAL A 99 17.45 8.38 -2.09
CA VAL A 99 17.84 7.02 -1.67
C VAL A 99 16.70 6.03 -1.92
N THR A 100 15.45 6.38 -1.63
CA THR A 100 14.31 5.48 -1.83
C THR A 100 13.98 5.27 -3.30
N ILE A 101 14.12 6.29 -4.17
CA ILE A 101 14.00 6.15 -5.63
C ILE A 101 15.10 5.22 -6.16
N SER A 102 16.36 5.46 -5.78
CA SER A 102 17.46 4.62 -6.21
C SER A 102 17.26 3.16 -5.77
N THR A 103 16.74 2.96 -4.55
CA THR A 103 16.41 1.62 -4.06
C THR A 103 15.30 0.98 -4.90
N ALA A 104 14.27 1.72 -5.28
CA ALA A 104 13.20 1.22 -6.14
C ALA A 104 13.76 0.73 -7.48
N VAL A 105 14.50 1.61 -8.18
CA VAL A 105 15.09 1.29 -9.48
C VAL A 105 16.02 0.08 -9.40
N ILE A 106 16.90 0.02 -8.39
CA ILE A 106 17.80 -1.12 -8.21
C ILE A 106 17.01 -2.40 -7.92
N SER A 107 16.00 -2.34 -7.06
CA SER A 107 15.19 -3.50 -6.70
C SER A 107 14.43 -4.06 -7.89
N ASP A 108 13.81 -3.18 -8.71
CA ASP A 108 13.06 -3.58 -9.89
C ASP A 108 13.97 -4.28 -10.90
N HIS A 109 15.15 -3.73 -11.16
CA HIS A 109 16.12 -4.33 -12.08
C HIS A 109 16.75 -5.62 -11.53
N VAL A 110 16.94 -5.73 -10.21
CA VAL A 110 17.38 -6.98 -9.57
C VAL A 110 16.32 -8.07 -9.72
N ILE A 111 15.05 -7.72 -9.52
CA ILE A 111 13.92 -8.65 -9.74
C ILE A 111 13.88 -9.04 -11.21
N GLU A 112 13.93 -8.09 -12.14
CA GLU A 112 13.93 -8.34 -13.58
C GLU A 112 15.10 -9.23 -14.03
N ALA A 113 16.29 -8.98 -13.51
CA ALA A 113 17.47 -9.81 -13.79
C ALA A 113 17.32 -11.25 -13.26
N ALA A 114 16.58 -11.45 -12.17
CA ALA A 114 16.36 -12.77 -11.59
C ALA A 114 15.26 -13.58 -12.30
N VAL A 115 14.18 -12.92 -12.74
CA VAL A 115 13.00 -13.59 -13.31
C VAL A 115 12.87 -13.40 -14.82
N GLY A 116 13.57 -12.42 -15.41
CA GLY A 116 13.51 -12.06 -16.83
C GLY A 116 12.49 -10.97 -17.14
N PRO A 117 12.57 -10.36 -18.35
CA PRO A 117 11.71 -9.25 -18.79
C PRO A 117 10.40 -9.75 -19.40
N SER A 118 9.80 -10.79 -18.84
CA SER A 118 8.57 -11.41 -19.33
C SER A 118 7.37 -11.00 -18.49
N PHE A 119 6.18 -11.22 -19.03
CA PHE A 119 4.95 -11.19 -18.25
C PHE A 119 4.70 -12.55 -17.61
N PHE A 120 4.25 -12.53 -16.38
CA PHE A 120 3.97 -13.71 -15.56
C PHE A 120 2.50 -13.73 -15.16
N ALA A 121 1.97 -14.91 -14.85
CA ALA A 121 0.61 -15.09 -14.34
C ALA A 121 0.58 -16.17 -13.28
N TYR A 122 -0.30 -16.03 -12.29
CA TYR A 122 -0.53 -17.08 -11.31
C TYR A 122 -1.35 -18.23 -11.90
N ASN A 123 -1.06 -19.46 -11.47
CA ASN A 123 -1.92 -20.61 -11.67
C ASN A 123 -3.09 -20.55 -10.64
N ALA A 124 -3.96 -19.57 -10.81
CA ALA A 124 -5.16 -19.45 -9.99
C ALA A 124 -6.38 -19.82 -10.84
N PRO A 125 -7.29 -20.69 -10.35
CA PRO A 125 -8.52 -20.96 -11.09
C PRO A 125 -9.34 -19.66 -11.14
N THR A 126 -9.47 -19.09 -12.32
CA THR A 126 -10.39 -17.98 -12.57
C THR A 126 -11.80 -18.48 -12.23
N GLY A 127 -12.30 -18.04 -11.09
CA GLY A 127 -13.63 -18.42 -10.62
C GLY A 127 -14.71 -17.98 -11.62
N LYS A 128 -15.77 -18.79 -11.75
CA LYS A 128 -16.94 -18.41 -12.55
C LYS A 128 -17.45 -17.04 -12.06
N ALA A 129 -17.70 -16.13 -12.98
CA ALA A 129 -18.34 -14.86 -12.69
C ALA A 129 -19.67 -15.13 -11.97
N LEU A 130 -19.83 -14.56 -10.81
CA LEU A 130 -21.09 -14.58 -10.06
C LEU A 130 -21.91 -13.40 -10.55
N HIS A 131 -22.98 -13.69 -11.27
CA HIS A 131 -23.99 -12.69 -11.61
C HIS A 131 -24.82 -12.39 -10.34
N PHE A 132 -24.47 -11.35 -9.62
CA PHE A 132 -25.29 -10.88 -8.51
C PHE A 132 -26.06 -9.63 -8.98
N SER A 133 -27.24 -9.83 -9.56
CA SER A 133 -28.04 -8.80 -10.24
C SER A 133 -27.24 -8.14 -11.39
N ASP A 134 -26.88 -6.87 -11.28
CA ASP A 134 -26.12 -6.11 -12.30
C ASP A 134 -24.59 -6.07 -12.03
N PHE A 135 -24.09 -6.75 -10.97
CA PHE A 135 -22.67 -6.82 -10.66
C PHE A 135 -22.00 -8.05 -11.26
N LEU A 136 -20.97 -7.82 -12.08
CA LEU A 136 -20.08 -8.85 -12.61
C LEU A 136 -18.85 -8.95 -11.71
N LEU A 137 -18.96 -9.64 -10.57
CA LEU A 137 -17.85 -9.88 -9.68
C LEU A 137 -17.46 -11.36 -9.67
N THR A 138 -16.17 -11.64 -9.69
CA THR A 138 -15.65 -13.00 -9.55
C THR A 138 -15.60 -13.40 -8.07
N ARG A 139 -15.51 -14.71 -7.79
CA ARG A 139 -15.24 -15.16 -6.41
C ARG A 139 -13.90 -14.64 -5.89
N GLN A 140 -12.95 -14.44 -6.78
CA GLN A 140 -11.64 -13.89 -6.46
C GLN A 140 -11.78 -12.46 -5.95
N ASP A 141 -12.54 -11.61 -6.63
CA ASP A 141 -12.77 -10.21 -6.25
C ASP A 141 -13.40 -10.09 -4.85
N LEU A 142 -14.42 -10.93 -4.58
CA LEU A 142 -15.06 -10.97 -3.26
C LEU A 142 -14.08 -11.42 -2.17
N THR A 143 -13.19 -12.36 -2.46
CA THR A 143 -12.16 -12.78 -1.50
C THR A 143 -11.14 -11.67 -1.25
N VAL A 144 -10.70 -10.95 -2.29
CA VAL A 144 -9.79 -9.81 -2.16
C VAL A 144 -10.42 -8.70 -1.32
N ILE A 145 -11.68 -8.34 -1.58
CA ILE A 145 -12.43 -7.36 -0.77
C ILE A 145 -12.52 -7.84 0.69
N GLY A 146 -12.87 -9.11 0.90
CA GLY A 146 -12.94 -9.70 2.25
C GLY A 146 -11.62 -9.62 3.00
N ILE A 147 -10.50 -9.99 2.34
CA ILE A 147 -9.15 -9.87 2.90
C ILE A 147 -8.83 -8.41 3.22
N ALA A 148 -9.14 -7.49 2.32
CA ALA A 148 -8.89 -6.06 2.52
C ALA A 148 -9.61 -5.51 3.75
N VAL A 149 -10.89 -5.83 3.91
CA VAL A 149 -11.69 -5.41 5.08
C VAL A 149 -11.12 -5.99 6.36
N VAL A 150 -10.79 -7.28 6.39
CA VAL A 150 -10.23 -7.95 7.57
C VAL A 150 -8.87 -7.36 7.93
N VAL A 151 -7.96 -7.27 6.97
CA VAL A 151 -6.57 -6.83 7.20
C VAL A 151 -6.51 -5.36 7.59
N THR A 152 -7.27 -4.49 6.92
CA THR A 152 -7.33 -3.06 7.27
C THR A 152 -7.99 -2.84 8.64
N THR A 153 -9.03 -3.62 8.97
CA THR A 153 -9.67 -3.57 10.30
C THR A 153 -8.72 -4.04 11.40
N ILE A 154 -8.01 -5.15 11.19
CA ILE A 154 -7.00 -5.66 12.14
C ILE A 154 -5.90 -4.60 12.33
N THR A 155 -5.38 -4.03 11.25
CA THR A 155 -4.36 -2.98 11.32
C THR A 155 -4.86 -1.77 12.11
N GLN A 156 -6.09 -1.32 11.87
CA GLN A 156 -6.72 -0.25 12.63
C GLN A 156 -6.86 -0.58 14.12
N LEU A 157 -7.29 -1.79 14.47
CA LEU A 157 -7.40 -2.25 15.84
C LEU A 157 -6.04 -2.30 16.53
N VAL A 158 -5.02 -2.82 15.85
CA VAL A 158 -3.63 -2.83 16.36
C VAL A 158 -3.16 -1.42 16.64
N LEU A 159 -3.34 -0.49 15.70
CA LEU A 159 -2.93 0.90 15.87
C LEU A 159 -3.66 1.62 16.99
N GLN A 160 -4.96 1.33 17.22
CA GLN A 160 -5.79 2.06 18.19
C GLN A 160 -5.77 1.47 19.59
N ARG A 161 -5.79 0.13 19.69
CA ARG A 161 -6.04 -0.58 20.94
C ARG A 161 -4.78 -1.16 21.59
N THR A 162 -3.67 -1.34 20.85
CA THR A 162 -2.48 -1.99 21.39
C THR A 162 -1.45 -0.99 21.96
N ARG A 163 -0.55 -1.50 22.80
CA ARG A 163 0.61 -0.75 23.30
C ARG A 163 1.55 -0.33 22.16
N LEU A 164 1.68 -1.20 21.14
CA LEU A 164 2.49 -0.91 19.96
C LEU A 164 1.94 0.30 19.18
N GLY A 165 0.63 0.34 18.93
CA GLY A 165 0.01 1.49 18.27
C GLY A 165 0.13 2.79 19.06
N LYS A 166 0.04 2.73 20.40
CA LYS A 166 0.30 3.91 21.27
C LYS A 166 1.75 4.38 21.14
N SER A 167 2.72 3.45 21.13
CA SER A 167 4.14 3.77 20.96
C SER A 167 4.44 4.36 19.56
N MET A 168 3.80 3.84 18.50
CA MET A 168 3.92 4.38 17.15
C MET A 168 3.41 5.83 17.07
N ARG A 169 2.25 6.12 17.67
CA ARG A 169 1.72 7.50 17.72
C ARG A 169 2.61 8.43 18.55
N GLY A 170 3.11 8.00 19.70
CA GLY A 170 4.06 8.80 20.47
C GLY A 170 5.34 9.11 19.70
N LEU A 171 5.83 8.12 18.93
CA LEU A 171 7.01 8.28 18.09
C LEU A 171 6.76 9.24 16.91
N SER A 172 5.58 9.21 16.32
CA SER A 172 5.21 10.07 15.18
C SER A 172 5.08 11.56 15.58
N VAL A 173 4.70 11.84 16.84
CA VAL A 173 4.57 13.22 17.33
C VAL A 173 5.94 13.80 17.73
N ASN A 174 6.70 13.08 18.55
CA ASN A 174 8.01 13.55 19.01
C ASN A 174 8.93 12.36 19.33
N ALA A 175 9.79 12.01 18.39
CA ALA A 175 10.72 10.89 18.54
C ALA A 175 11.77 11.07 19.67
N PRO A 176 12.36 12.26 19.90
CA PRO A 176 13.21 12.53 21.06
C PRO A 176 12.50 12.32 22.38
N LEU A 177 11.30 12.88 22.56
CA LEU A 177 10.50 12.73 23.77
C LEU A 177 10.09 11.28 24.02
N ALA A 178 9.66 10.56 22.98
CA ALA A 178 9.31 9.14 23.08
C ALA A 178 10.49 8.31 23.58
N ARG A 179 11.72 8.61 23.14
CA ARG A 179 12.96 7.98 23.66
C ARG A 179 13.21 8.31 25.12
N ALA A 180 13.04 9.56 25.52
CA ALA A 180 13.21 9.99 26.92
C ALA A 180 12.18 9.29 27.84
N CYS A 181 10.99 9.02 27.36
CA CYS A 181 9.96 8.23 28.05
C CYS A 181 10.20 6.71 28.04
N GLY A 182 11.36 6.24 27.57
CA GLY A 182 11.71 4.82 27.60
C GLY A 182 11.10 3.95 26.48
N ILE A 183 10.49 4.57 25.44
CA ILE A 183 9.95 3.81 24.31
C ILE A 183 11.13 3.26 23.47
N PRO A 184 11.19 1.93 23.21
CA PRO A 184 12.26 1.32 22.43
C PRO A 184 12.07 1.62 20.93
N THR A 185 12.43 2.83 20.50
CA THR A 185 12.13 3.38 19.18
C THR A 185 12.59 2.48 18.03
N ARG A 186 13.76 1.83 18.13
CA ARG A 186 14.26 0.89 17.10
C ARG A 186 13.31 -0.28 16.88
N ARG A 187 12.77 -0.88 17.96
CA ARG A 187 11.82 -1.99 17.87
C ARG A 187 10.49 -1.54 17.29
N VAL A 188 10.01 -0.36 17.70
CA VAL A 188 8.75 0.21 17.22
C VAL A 188 8.84 0.50 15.71
N VAL A 189 9.94 1.11 15.25
CA VAL A 189 10.21 1.35 13.84
C VAL A 189 10.28 0.03 13.07
N ALA A 190 11.05 -0.95 13.53
CA ALA A 190 11.16 -2.24 12.86
C ALA A 190 9.81 -2.96 12.73
N LEU A 191 8.96 -2.92 13.77
CA LEU A 191 7.63 -3.51 13.74
C LEU A 191 6.68 -2.73 12.81
N ALA A 192 6.81 -1.40 12.71
CA ALA A 192 6.06 -0.60 11.75
C ALA A 192 6.43 -0.97 10.30
N TRP A 193 7.72 -1.11 10.02
CA TRP A 193 8.23 -1.52 8.71
C TRP A 193 7.82 -2.95 8.38
N PHE A 194 7.89 -3.86 9.35
CA PHE A 194 7.41 -5.23 9.17
C PHE A 194 5.92 -5.25 8.81
N GLY A 195 5.08 -4.57 9.60
CA GLY A 195 3.64 -4.48 9.33
C GLY A 195 3.33 -3.83 7.98
N SER A 196 4.05 -2.77 7.62
CA SER A 196 3.96 -2.13 6.30
C SER A 196 4.34 -3.09 5.18
N GLY A 197 5.43 -3.84 5.32
CA GLY A 197 5.87 -4.83 4.34
C GLY A 197 4.92 -6.03 4.22
N VAL A 198 4.29 -6.45 5.32
CA VAL A 198 3.22 -7.48 5.28
C VAL A 198 2.03 -6.98 4.46
N LEU A 199 1.60 -5.73 4.68
CA LEU A 199 0.53 -5.12 3.90
C LEU A 199 0.92 -4.94 2.42
N ALA A 200 2.17 -4.55 2.14
CA ALA A 200 2.71 -4.51 0.79
C ALA A 200 2.66 -5.88 0.10
N GLY A 201 3.02 -6.94 0.82
CA GLY A 201 3.00 -8.30 0.29
C GLY A 201 1.58 -8.80 -0.01
N ILE A 202 0.62 -8.57 0.90
CA ILE A 202 -0.80 -8.90 0.65
C ILE A 202 -1.32 -8.10 -0.56
N GLY A 203 -1.07 -6.79 -0.57
CA GLY A 203 -1.49 -5.90 -1.66
C GLY A 203 -0.84 -6.26 -3.00
N GLY A 204 0.45 -6.63 -3.01
CA GLY A 204 1.16 -7.05 -4.22
C GLY A 204 0.59 -8.33 -4.83
N VAL A 205 0.35 -9.37 -4.01
CA VAL A 205 -0.27 -10.62 -4.50
C VAL A 205 -1.69 -10.36 -4.98
N ALA A 206 -2.47 -9.55 -4.25
CA ALA A 206 -3.83 -9.21 -4.65
C ALA A 206 -3.86 -8.40 -5.95
N LEU A 207 -2.93 -7.45 -6.14
CA LEU A 207 -2.77 -6.68 -7.38
C LEU A 207 -2.46 -7.62 -8.56
N PHE A 208 -1.54 -8.55 -8.39
CA PHE A 208 -1.14 -9.48 -9.44
C PHE A 208 -2.25 -10.48 -9.81
N LEU A 209 -3.12 -10.80 -8.85
CA LEU A 209 -4.34 -11.58 -9.12
C LEU A 209 -5.34 -10.77 -9.95
N GLU A 210 -5.48 -9.48 -9.67
CA GLU A 210 -6.43 -8.59 -10.36
C GLU A 210 -5.97 -8.27 -11.79
N THR A 211 -4.68 -7.97 -11.97
CA THR A 211 -4.13 -7.65 -13.30
C THR A 211 -4.00 -8.86 -14.22
N SER A 212 -4.18 -10.08 -13.69
CA SER A 212 -4.03 -11.36 -14.39
C SER A 212 -2.62 -11.62 -14.95
N THR A 213 -1.92 -10.60 -15.42
CA THR A 213 -0.51 -10.65 -15.85
C THR A 213 0.27 -9.54 -15.16
N PHE A 214 1.51 -9.81 -14.80
CA PHE A 214 2.37 -8.88 -14.09
C PHE A 214 3.84 -9.00 -14.53
N SER A 215 4.59 -7.94 -14.33
CA SER A 215 6.02 -7.84 -14.63
C SER A 215 6.82 -7.43 -13.39
N ALA A 216 8.13 -7.32 -13.54
CA ALA A 216 9.02 -6.87 -12.48
C ALA A 216 8.74 -5.43 -12.00
N THR A 217 8.09 -4.59 -12.80
CA THR A 217 7.80 -3.18 -12.49
C THR A 217 6.36 -2.92 -12.03
N THR A 218 5.46 -3.90 -12.16
CA THR A 218 4.01 -3.71 -11.92
C THR A 218 3.67 -3.07 -10.58
N GLY A 219 4.35 -3.47 -9.50
CA GLY A 219 4.11 -2.86 -8.18
C GLY A 219 4.63 -1.43 -8.08
N SER A 220 5.74 -1.12 -8.74
CA SER A 220 6.31 0.24 -8.78
C SER A 220 5.45 1.19 -9.61
N ASP A 221 4.86 0.73 -10.71
CA ASP A 221 3.91 1.49 -11.52
C ASP A 221 2.65 1.82 -10.71
N PHE A 222 2.14 0.85 -9.95
CA PHE A 222 0.96 1.02 -9.10
C PHE A 222 1.21 1.90 -7.87
N LEU A 223 2.46 2.10 -7.46
CA LEU A 223 2.84 2.92 -6.29
C LEU A 223 2.32 4.36 -6.40
N ILE A 224 2.28 4.90 -7.60
CA ILE A 224 1.83 6.28 -7.85
C ILE A 224 0.37 6.46 -7.42
N VAL A 225 -0.48 5.51 -7.76
CA VAL A 225 -1.90 5.50 -7.38
C VAL A 225 -2.07 5.28 -5.86
N ILE A 226 -1.20 4.45 -5.26
CA ILE A 226 -1.17 4.26 -3.79
C ILE A 226 -0.84 5.56 -3.08
N ILE A 227 0.16 6.30 -3.55
CA ILE A 227 0.54 7.59 -2.98
C ILE A 227 -0.63 8.58 -3.13
N ALA A 228 -1.27 8.64 -4.30
CA ALA A 228 -2.44 9.48 -4.51
C ALA A 228 -3.54 9.16 -3.50
N ALA A 229 -3.88 7.89 -3.30
CA ALA A 229 -4.87 7.47 -2.32
C ALA A 229 -4.46 7.84 -0.87
N ALA A 230 -3.21 7.63 -0.51
CA ALA A 230 -2.69 7.97 0.82
C ALA A 230 -2.70 9.48 1.10
N VAL A 231 -2.35 10.31 0.08
CA VAL A 231 -2.36 11.77 0.19
C VAL A 231 -3.78 12.31 0.25
N VAL A 232 -4.66 11.83 -0.63
CA VAL A 232 -6.10 12.19 -0.64
C VAL A 232 -6.73 11.88 0.72
N GLY A 233 -6.41 10.74 1.30
CA GLY A 233 -6.87 10.35 2.62
C GLY A 233 -6.27 11.17 3.76
N GLY A 234 -5.08 11.70 3.58
CA GLY A 234 -4.24 12.38 4.57
C GLY A 234 -3.11 11.50 5.07
N ILE A 235 -1.88 11.82 4.64
CA ILE A 235 -0.68 11.04 4.96
C ILE A 235 -0.49 10.99 6.48
N GLY A 236 -0.27 9.78 7.02
CA GLY A 236 -0.09 9.55 8.45
C GLY A 236 -1.37 9.09 9.19
N SER A 237 -2.53 9.08 8.50
CA SER A 237 -3.80 8.57 9.03
C SER A 237 -4.22 7.28 8.34
N ALA A 238 -4.14 6.14 9.04
CA ALA A 238 -4.57 4.86 8.47
C ALA A 238 -6.08 4.82 8.13
N ARG A 239 -6.92 5.54 8.87
CA ARG A 239 -8.34 5.69 8.53
C ARG A 239 -8.54 6.55 7.29
N GLY A 240 -7.80 7.65 7.22
CA GLY A 240 -7.79 8.52 6.06
C GLY A 240 -7.37 7.76 4.81
N ALA A 241 -6.31 6.95 4.89
CA ALA A 241 -5.82 6.16 3.76
C ALA A 241 -6.88 5.21 3.19
N VAL A 242 -7.69 4.55 4.05
CA VAL A 242 -8.81 3.71 3.58
C VAL A 242 -9.86 4.54 2.84
N LEU A 243 -10.24 5.69 3.39
CA LEU A 243 -11.25 6.56 2.76
C LEU A 243 -10.71 7.20 1.47
N GLY A 244 -9.43 7.58 1.45
CA GLY A 244 -8.76 8.05 0.24
C GLY A 244 -8.71 6.99 -0.86
N ALA A 245 -8.43 5.74 -0.48
CA ALA A 245 -8.45 4.60 -1.38
C ALA A 245 -9.85 4.35 -1.98
N LEU A 246 -10.91 4.50 -1.17
CA LEU A 246 -12.29 4.39 -1.65
C LEU A 246 -12.61 5.48 -2.67
N VAL A 247 -12.24 6.73 -2.39
CA VAL A 247 -12.48 7.84 -3.31
C VAL A 247 -11.70 7.64 -4.62
N VAL A 248 -10.40 7.38 -4.52
CA VAL A 248 -9.53 7.24 -5.71
C VAL A 248 -9.97 6.00 -6.51
N GLY A 249 -10.17 4.84 -5.88
CA GLY A 249 -10.54 3.60 -6.57
C GLY A 249 -11.87 3.69 -7.30
N ILE A 250 -12.89 4.29 -6.67
CA ILE A 250 -14.20 4.45 -7.33
C ILE A 250 -14.11 5.47 -8.48
N VAL A 251 -13.46 6.62 -8.26
CA VAL A 251 -13.37 7.66 -9.30
C VAL A 251 -12.56 7.19 -10.49
N THR A 252 -11.46 6.47 -10.29
CA THR A 252 -10.64 5.95 -11.40
C THR A 252 -11.38 4.91 -12.22
N GLU A 253 -12.10 3.98 -11.59
CA GLU A 253 -12.82 2.93 -12.32
C GLU A 253 -14.09 3.49 -13.03
N VAL A 254 -14.85 4.34 -12.36
CA VAL A 254 -16.00 4.99 -12.99
C VAL A 254 -15.54 5.87 -14.15
N GLY A 255 -14.48 6.67 -13.96
CA GLY A 255 -13.94 7.49 -15.04
C GLY A 255 -13.40 6.67 -16.22
N ALA A 256 -12.71 5.57 -15.95
CA ALA A 256 -12.23 4.65 -16.97
C ALA A 256 -13.37 4.00 -17.80
N ALA A 257 -14.48 3.69 -17.13
CA ALA A 257 -15.66 3.10 -17.77
C ALA A 257 -16.36 4.05 -18.75
N TYR A 258 -16.31 5.37 -18.50
CA TYR A 258 -16.96 6.36 -19.35
C TYR A 258 -16.04 7.00 -20.38
N TRP A 259 -14.73 7.02 -20.16
CA TRP A 259 -13.76 7.64 -21.07
C TRP A 259 -12.84 6.58 -21.70
N ASN A 260 -11.69 6.33 -21.08
CA ASN A 260 -10.71 5.35 -21.57
C ASN A 260 -9.99 4.71 -20.38
N PRO A 261 -9.84 3.37 -20.34
CA PRO A 261 -9.09 2.66 -19.33
C PRO A 261 -7.65 3.13 -19.15
N GLU A 262 -6.99 3.65 -20.19
CA GLU A 262 -5.64 4.20 -20.13
C GLU A 262 -5.53 5.48 -19.30
N LEU A 263 -6.65 6.13 -19.00
CA LEU A 263 -6.68 7.38 -18.22
C LEU A 263 -6.78 7.16 -16.71
N LYS A 264 -6.74 5.92 -16.22
CA LYS A 264 -6.85 5.62 -14.77
C LYS A 264 -5.85 6.41 -13.94
N ASP A 265 -4.59 6.44 -14.33
CA ASP A 265 -3.54 7.16 -13.62
C ASP A 265 -3.75 8.68 -13.66
N VAL A 266 -4.17 9.20 -14.82
CA VAL A 266 -4.49 10.62 -14.98
C VAL A 266 -5.65 11.01 -14.07
N LEU A 267 -6.67 10.18 -13.96
CA LEU A 267 -7.81 10.42 -13.07
C LEU A 267 -7.39 10.36 -11.59
N ALA A 268 -6.54 9.40 -11.22
CA ALA A 268 -6.00 9.31 -9.86
C ALA A 268 -5.24 10.60 -9.47
N PHE A 269 -4.39 11.10 -10.39
CA PHE A 269 -3.69 12.37 -10.19
C PHE A 269 -4.63 13.58 -10.22
N GLY A 270 -5.64 13.57 -11.08
CA GLY A 270 -6.67 14.61 -11.12
C GLY A 270 -7.37 14.76 -9.77
N VAL A 271 -7.80 13.63 -9.18
CA VAL A 271 -8.38 13.61 -7.83
C VAL A 271 -7.39 14.12 -6.79
N LEU A 272 -6.12 13.71 -6.86
CA LEU A 272 -5.07 14.17 -5.97
C LEU A 272 -4.91 15.70 -6.04
N ILE A 273 -4.80 16.26 -7.24
CA ILE A 273 -4.63 17.70 -7.44
C ILE A 273 -5.85 18.46 -6.89
N VAL A 274 -7.05 18.03 -7.23
CA VAL A 274 -8.29 18.68 -6.75
C VAL A 274 -8.36 18.67 -5.23
N VAL A 275 -8.06 17.52 -4.61
CA VAL A 275 -8.08 17.42 -3.14
C VAL A 275 -7.02 18.29 -2.50
N LEU A 276 -5.78 18.35 -3.03
CA LEU A 276 -4.72 19.20 -2.49
C LEU A 276 -5.02 20.70 -2.65
N LEU A 277 -5.70 21.12 -3.73
CA LEU A 277 -6.14 22.50 -3.92
C LEU A 277 -7.22 22.91 -2.92
N VAL A 278 -8.15 22.00 -2.59
CA VAL A 278 -9.27 22.27 -1.67
C VAL A 278 -8.84 22.04 -0.20
N ARG A 279 -8.09 20.96 0.06
CA ARG A 279 -7.62 20.57 1.40
C ARG A 279 -6.19 20.03 1.34
N PRO A 280 -5.16 20.89 1.47
CA PRO A 280 -3.75 20.50 1.35
C PRO A 280 -3.28 19.48 2.42
N GLN A 281 -4.08 19.26 3.47
CA GLN A 281 -3.78 18.28 4.51
C GLN A 281 -4.42 16.92 4.25
N GLY A 282 -5.14 16.74 3.14
CA GLY A 282 -5.96 15.58 2.84
C GLY A 282 -7.37 15.66 3.47
N LEU A 283 -8.28 14.83 2.99
CA LEU A 283 -9.71 14.90 3.38
C LEU A 283 -9.93 14.56 4.86
N PHE A 284 -9.11 13.68 5.44
CA PHE A 284 -9.32 13.09 6.77
C PHE A 284 -8.08 13.22 7.69
N SER A 285 -7.26 14.24 7.50
CA SER A 285 -6.07 14.46 8.34
C SER A 285 -6.46 14.82 9.77
N GLN A 286 -6.06 14.02 10.74
CA GLN A 286 -6.25 14.28 12.18
C GLN A 286 -5.20 15.26 12.75
N LEU A 287 -4.13 15.56 12.02
CA LEU A 287 -3.03 16.42 12.48
C LEU A 287 -3.38 17.91 12.54
N ALA A 288 -4.49 18.33 11.92
CA ALA A 288 -4.93 19.72 11.94
C ALA A 288 -5.53 20.16 13.28
N THR A 289 -6.11 19.24 14.03
CA THR A 289 -6.85 19.57 15.25
C THR A 289 -5.92 19.74 16.47
N GLU A 290 -4.78 19.05 16.51
CA GLU A 290 -3.86 19.16 17.66
C GLU A 290 -2.96 20.40 17.60
N ARG A 291 -2.64 20.92 16.42
CA ARG A 291 -1.87 22.17 16.28
C ARG A 291 -2.67 23.43 16.59
N ALA A 292 -3.98 23.38 16.44
CA ALA A 292 -4.87 24.50 16.73
C ALA A 292 -5.20 24.66 18.23
N VAL A 293 -4.84 23.67 19.07
CA VAL A 293 -5.07 23.69 20.52
C VAL A 293 -3.83 24.15 21.31
N VAL A 294 -2.67 24.23 20.68
CA VAL A 294 -1.39 24.60 21.32
C VAL A 294 -0.91 26.00 20.88
N GLY A 295 -1.64 26.72 20.08
CA GLY A 295 -1.49 28.14 19.78
C GLY A 295 -2.56 28.94 20.48
#